data_b76b9829ed4c552742b923529f01fb3a
#
_entry.id   b76b9829ed4c552742b923529f01fb3a
#
_cell.length_a   1.000
_cell.length_b   1.000
_cell.length_c   1.000
_cell.angle_alpha   90.00
_cell.angle_beta   90.00
_cell.angle_gamma   90.00
#
_symmetry.space_group_name_H-M   'P 1'
#
loop_
_entity.id
_entity.type
_entity.pdbx_description
1 polymer ?
#
loop_
_entity_poly.entity_id
_entity_poly.type
_entity_poly.pdbx_seq_one_letter_code
_entity_poly.pdbx_strand_id
1 'polypeptide(L)' 'MLNENLKAIRLSKGLSQQELAVKLNVVRQTISKWEKGLSVPDAEMLISISEV' A
#
# COMPACT_ATOMS: atom_id res chain seq x y z
N MET A 1 7.96 2.20 10.92
CA MET A 1 6.50 2.02 11.09
C MET A 1 5.90 1.49 9.80
N LEU A 2 4.78 0.80 9.88
CA LEU A 2 4.17 0.17 8.70
C LEU A 2 3.86 1.16 7.58
N ASN A 3 3.32 2.33 7.92
CA ASN A 3 2.98 3.34 6.93
C ASN A 3 4.20 3.83 6.15
N GLU A 4 5.32 3.99 6.83
CA GLU A 4 6.57 4.40 6.18
C GLU A 4 7.13 3.26 5.32
N ASN A 5 7.02 2.03 5.82
CA ASN A 5 7.48 0.86 5.08
C ASN A 5 6.66 0.63 3.81
N LEU A 6 5.36 0.86 3.86
CA LEU A 6 4.51 0.68 2.69
C LEU A 6 4.92 1.62 1.56
N LYS A 7 5.16 2.89 1.88
CA LYS A 7 5.62 3.84 0.87
C LYS A 7 6.97 3.43 0.30
N ALA A 8 7.90 3.01 1.17
CA ALA A 8 9.22 2.59 0.75
C ALA A 8 9.15 1.37 -0.18
N ILE A 9 8.31 0.38 0.17
CA ILE A 9 8.11 -0.80 -0.65
C ILE A 9 7.53 -0.40 -2.02
N ARG A 10 6.53 0.46 -2.02
CA ARG A 10 5.90 0.92 -3.26
C ARG A 10 6.93 1.60 -4.18
N LEU A 11 7.71 2.52 -3.60
CA LEU A 11 8.71 3.24 -4.38
C LEU A 11 9.83 2.33 -4.88
N SER A 12 10.21 1.34 -4.08
CA SER A 12 11.25 0.38 -4.50
C SER A 12 10.79 -0.47 -5.69
N LYS A 13 9.48 -0.63 -5.85
CA LYS A 13 8.90 -1.36 -6.97
C LYS A 13 8.58 -0.45 -8.16
N GLY A 14 8.84 0.84 -8.04
CA GLY A 14 8.58 1.80 -9.10
C GLY A 14 7.10 2.07 -9.33
N LEU A 15 6.28 1.92 -8.30
CA LEU A 15 4.84 2.05 -8.43
C LEU A 15 4.34 3.39 -7.89
N SER A 16 3.37 3.99 -8.58
CA SER A 16 2.61 5.11 -8.03
C SER A 16 1.55 4.58 -7.07
N GLN A 17 0.92 5.47 -6.30
CA GLN A 17 -0.18 5.08 -5.42
C GLN A 17 -1.31 4.45 -6.22
N GLN A 18 -1.62 5.02 -7.38
CA GLN A 18 -2.69 4.49 -8.24
C GLN A 18 -2.33 3.11 -8.77
N GLU A 19 -1.10 2.91 -9.19
CA GLU A 19 -0.67 1.61 -9.70
C GLU A 19 -0.74 0.54 -8.62
N LEU A 20 -0.32 0.85 -7.40
CA LEU A 20 -0.43 -0.09 -6.29
C LEU A 20 -1.89 -0.39 -5.96
N ALA A 21 -2.75 0.64 -5.96
CA ALA A 21 -4.17 0.47 -5.69
C ALA A 21 -4.82 -0.48 -6.70
N VAL A 22 -4.47 -0.35 -7.97
CA VAL A 22 -4.98 -1.26 -9.01
C VAL A 22 -4.51 -2.68 -8.74
N LYS A 23 -3.25 -2.87 -8.41
CA LYS A 23 -2.70 -4.20 -8.14
C LYS A 23 -3.35 -4.86 -6.92
N LEU A 24 -3.68 -4.08 -5.91
CA LEU A 24 -4.31 -4.58 -4.68
C LEU A 24 -5.82 -4.58 -4.74
N ASN A 25 -6.39 -4.09 -5.85
CA ASN A 25 -7.84 -4.01 -6.05
C ASN A 25 -8.54 -3.16 -4.97
N VAL A 26 -7.92 -2.04 -4.64
CA VAL A 26 -8.47 -1.04 -3.71
C VAL A 26 -8.45 0.32 -4.39
N VAL A 27 -9.12 1.31 -3.78
CA VAL A 27 -9.08 2.67 -4.31
C VAL A 27 -7.80 3.37 -3.84
N ARG A 28 -7.33 4.35 -4.64
CA ARG A 28 -6.09 5.07 -4.33
C ARG A 28 -6.12 5.73 -2.96
N GLN A 29 -7.29 6.24 -2.54
CA GLN A 29 -7.42 6.87 -1.23
C GLN A 29 -7.07 5.92 -0.09
N THR A 30 -7.35 4.62 -0.25
CA THR A 30 -6.99 3.60 0.74
C THR A 30 -5.47 3.55 0.90
N ILE A 31 -4.74 3.54 -0.21
CA ILE A 31 -3.27 3.55 -0.17
C ILE A 31 -2.78 4.82 0.53
N SER A 32 -3.34 5.96 0.18
CA SER A 32 -2.95 7.22 0.79
C SER A 32 -3.15 7.22 2.31
N LYS A 33 -4.29 6.69 2.77
CA LYS A 33 -4.57 6.60 4.21
C LYS A 33 -3.58 5.69 4.92
N TRP A 34 -3.25 4.56 4.32
CA TRP A 34 -2.25 3.65 4.90
C TRP A 34 -0.89 4.34 5.02
N GLU A 35 -0.47 5.05 3.97
CA GLU A 35 0.84 5.71 3.97
C GLU A 35 0.91 6.89 4.94
N LYS A 36 -0.23 7.48 5.26
CA LYS A 36 -0.31 8.57 6.23
C LYS A 36 -0.52 8.08 7.66
N GLY A 37 -0.70 6.78 7.85
CA GLY A 37 -0.95 6.20 9.17
C GLY A 37 -2.37 6.43 9.68
N LEU A 38 -3.31 6.81 8.80
CA LEU A 38 -4.70 7.05 9.18
C LEU A 38 -5.50 5.75 9.28
N SER A 39 -5.05 4.70 8.63
CA SER A 39 -5.62 3.36 8.76
C SER A 39 -4.52 2.37 8.46
N VAL A 40 -4.77 1.09 8.75
CA VAL A 40 -3.79 0.03 8.49
C VAL A 40 -4.45 -1.07 7.67
N PRO A 41 -3.70 -1.73 6.77
CA PRO A 41 -4.24 -2.87 6.03
C PRO A 41 -4.43 -4.07 6.97
N ASP A 42 -5.43 -4.90 6.66
CA ASP A 42 -5.63 -6.14 7.41
C ASP A 42 -4.60 -7.20 7.00
N ALA A 43 -4.66 -8.36 7.67
CA ALA A 43 -3.68 -9.42 7.45
C ALA A 43 -3.67 -9.91 6.00
N GLU A 44 -4.85 -10.09 5.39
CA GLU A 44 -4.94 -10.52 4.00
C GLU A 44 -4.30 -9.50 3.05
N MET A 45 -4.55 -8.23 3.31
CA MET A 45 -4.00 -7.16 2.48
C MET A 45 -2.49 -7.07 2.63
N LEU A 46 -1.97 -7.30 3.84
CA LEU A 46 -0.53 -7.32 4.07
C LEU A 46 0.14 -8.43 3.24
N ILE A 47 -0.49 -9.59 3.15
CA ILE A 47 -0.01 -10.67 2.31
C ILE A 47 0.01 -10.24 0.84
N SER A 48 -1.08 -9.63 0.37
CA SER A 48 -1.16 -9.14 -1.00
C SER A 48 -0.07 -8.11 -1.30
N ILE A 49 0.19 -7.20 -0.38
CA ILE A 49 1.24 -6.20 -0.54
C ILE A 49 2.59 -6.88 -0.68
N SER A 50 2.85 -7.91 0.09
CA SER A 50 4.13 -8.61 0.05
C SER A 50 4.34 -9.35 -1.28
N GLU A 51 3.27 -9.70 -1.96
CA GLU A 51 3.32 -10.46 -3.21
C GLU A 51 3.38 -9.58 -4.47
N VAL A 52 3.14 -8.31 -4.33
CA VAL A 52 3.13 -7.36 -5.47
C VAL A 52 4.53 -7.11 -6.04
#